data_92f010dba7a459db3f10bffd6ff52ec9
#
_entry.id   92f010dba7a459db3f10bffd6ff52ec9
#
_cell.length_a   1.000
_cell.length_b   1.000
_cell.length_c   1.000
_cell.angle_alpha   90.00
_cell.angle_beta   90.00
_cell.angle_gamma   90.00
#
_symmetry.space_group_name_H-M   'P 1'
#
loop_
_entity.id
_entity.type
_entity.pdbx_description
1 polymer ?
#
loop_
_entity_poly.entity_id
_entity_poly.type
_entity_poly.pdbx_seq_one_letter_code
_entity_poly.pdbx_strand_id
1 'polypeptide(L)'
;MKAKKYLFLVMLILLAACQANAEVSVETPEEATSDTEAVPVLEADSDGSGEELYALIYNGPVAAEGGPEAVAAVAEQIGLPVIFVADMAELPDLLEGAAILVVGGTEDDLDPLYESFTPEVMAALDTFLSNGGRYLGICGGGFLASTGWYETDGSFVEMLGLIPAESTDYDYENDEPQIVTVEWLGETYPMYFQAGPVFELAEGDEAGVEVVAYYDNGGIAALVSSYGDGKVAVIGPHPEADESWSEEAEGGEEWYSTTDLLAALLEELLSE
;
A
#
# COMPACT_ATOMS: atom_id res chain seq x y z
N MET A 1 -10.84 -33.93 -14.58
CA MET A 1 -10.13 -34.49 -13.43
C MET A 1 -8.86 -35.20 -13.89
N LYS A 2 -7.71 -34.52 -13.84
CA LYS A 2 -6.37 -35.14 -13.91
C LYS A 2 -5.42 -34.24 -13.08
N ALA A 3 -5.13 -34.69 -11.86
CA ALA A 3 -4.16 -34.06 -10.98
C ALA A 3 -2.74 -34.20 -11.56
N LYS A 4 -2.04 -33.11 -11.76
CA LYS A 4 -0.60 -33.09 -12.04
C LYS A 4 0.15 -32.91 -10.72
N LYS A 5 0.88 -33.95 -10.32
CA LYS A 5 1.82 -33.91 -9.20
C LYS A 5 3.12 -33.28 -9.69
N TYR A 6 3.54 -32.14 -9.12
CA TYR A 6 4.88 -31.60 -9.31
C TYR A 6 5.80 -32.15 -8.23
N LEU A 7 6.92 -32.72 -8.68
CA LEU A 7 7.97 -33.37 -7.90
C LEU A 7 9.07 -32.33 -7.65
N PHE A 8 9.22 -31.86 -6.42
CA PHE A 8 10.31 -30.98 -6.02
C PHE A 8 11.64 -31.78 -5.96
N LEU A 9 12.63 -31.32 -6.71
CA LEU A 9 14.02 -31.81 -6.68
C LEU A 9 14.87 -30.85 -5.84
N VAL A 10 15.17 -31.23 -4.60
CA VAL A 10 16.09 -30.47 -3.72
C VAL A 10 17.52 -30.77 -4.12
N MET A 11 18.25 -29.76 -4.60
CA MET A 11 19.68 -29.86 -4.91
C MET A 11 20.49 -29.26 -3.76
N LEU A 12 21.16 -30.13 -3.01
CA LEU A 12 22.06 -29.81 -1.90
C LEU A 12 23.44 -29.41 -2.47
N ILE A 13 23.87 -28.16 -2.31
CA ILE A 13 25.25 -27.75 -2.62
C ILE A 13 26.03 -27.57 -1.35
N LEU A 14 27.08 -28.43 -1.22
CA LEU A 14 28.11 -28.37 -0.17
C LEU A 14 29.14 -27.27 -0.47
N LEU A 15 29.27 -26.26 0.40
CA LEU A 15 30.38 -25.30 0.38
C LEU A 15 31.53 -25.79 1.28
N ALA A 16 32.68 -25.94 0.66
CA ALA A 16 33.94 -26.19 1.37
C ALA A 16 34.59 -24.86 1.78
N ALA A 17 34.95 -24.76 3.06
CA ALA A 17 35.64 -23.61 3.63
C ALA A 17 37.11 -23.63 3.27
N CYS A 18 37.67 -22.48 2.84
CA CYS A 18 39.11 -22.21 2.87
C CYS A 18 39.36 -21.01 3.80
N GLN A 19 40.03 -21.28 4.92
CA GLN A 19 40.54 -20.22 5.81
C GLN A 19 41.86 -19.71 5.27
N ALA A 20 42.03 -18.40 5.16
CA ALA A 20 43.33 -17.74 5.05
C ALA A 20 43.41 -16.64 6.11
N ASN A 21 44.33 -16.85 7.06
CA ASN A 21 44.73 -15.85 8.05
C ASN A 21 45.56 -14.76 7.38
N ALA A 22 45.23 -13.49 7.60
CA ALA A 22 46.13 -12.36 7.40
C ALA A 22 46.10 -11.48 8.66
N GLU A 23 47.25 -11.42 9.33
CA GLU A 23 47.53 -10.48 10.42
C GLU A 23 47.64 -9.07 9.83
N VAL A 24 46.87 -8.12 10.35
CA VAL A 24 47.03 -6.69 10.04
C VAL A 24 47.39 -5.94 11.31
N SER A 25 48.59 -5.32 11.25
CA SER A 25 49.19 -4.47 12.29
C SER A 25 48.34 -3.19 12.48
N VAL A 26 48.05 -2.88 13.74
CA VAL A 26 47.36 -1.65 14.15
C VAL A 26 48.40 -0.53 14.27
N GLU A 27 48.35 0.47 13.40
CA GLU A 27 48.96 1.78 13.62
C GLU A 27 47.90 2.76 14.12
N THR A 28 48.12 3.38 15.26
CA THR A 28 47.33 4.44 15.87
C THR A 28 47.58 5.76 15.15
N PRO A 29 46.56 6.49 14.67
CA PRO A 29 46.72 7.87 14.24
C PRO A 29 46.54 8.84 15.42
N GLU A 30 47.43 9.83 15.43
CA GLU A 30 47.53 11.02 16.28
C GLU A 30 46.23 11.83 16.30
N GLU A 31 45.93 12.42 17.48
CA GLU A 31 44.83 13.40 17.70
C GLU A 31 44.98 14.64 16.82
N ALA A 32 44.05 14.82 15.89
CA ALA A 32 43.81 16.12 15.24
C ALA A 32 42.64 16.84 15.95
N THR A 33 42.93 17.88 16.67
CA THR A 33 41.95 18.82 17.21
C THR A 33 41.30 19.59 16.06
N SER A 34 40.05 19.32 15.79
CA SER A 34 39.21 20.07 14.85
C SER A 34 38.22 20.92 15.67
N ASP A 35 38.39 22.23 15.61
CA ASP A 35 37.41 23.21 16.05
C ASP A 35 36.12 23.01 15.22
N THR A 36 35.11 22.41 15.82
CA THR A 36 33.77 22.36 15.22
C THR A 36 32.98 23.57 15.67
N GLU A 37 32.80 24.52 14.76
CA GLU A 37 31.80 25.58 14.94
C GLU A 37 30.44 24.94 15.18
N ALA A 38 29.80 25.32 16.29
CA ALA A 38 28.47 24.85 16.66
C ALA A 38 27.45 25.37 15.63
N VAL A 39 26.86 24.46 14.89
CA VAL A 39 25.64 24.71 14.10
C VAL A 39 24.54 25.08 15.11
N PRO A 40 23.80 26.18 14.92
CA PRO A 40 22.72 26.53 15.84
C PRO A 40 21.65 25.41 15.75
N VAL A 41 21.45 24.73 16.87
CA VAL A 41 20.30 23.87 17.10
C VAL A 41 19.11 24.82 17.10
N LEU A 42 18.24 24.71 16.07
CA LEU A 42 16.90 25.29 16.15
C LEU A 42 16.22 24.58 17.32
N GLU A 43 16.05 25.29 18.41
CA GLU A 43 15.19 24.88 19.51
C GLU A 43 13.77 24.77 18.91
N ALA A 44 13.29 23.55 18.77
CA ALA A 44 11.90 23.29 18.48
C ALA A 44 11.10 23.84 19.68
N ASP A 45 10.27 24.83 19.45
CA ASP A 45 9.29 25.31 20.42
C ASP A 45 8.34 24.14 20.76
N SER A 46 8.65 23.45 21.84
CA SER A 46 7.78 22.46 22.47
C SER A 46 6.72 23.18 23.32
N ASP A 47 5.68 23.68 22.67
CA ASP A 47 4.43 24.01 23.33
C ASP A 47 3.25 23.57 22.46
N GLY A 48 2.82 22.36 22.70
CA GLY A 48 1.64 21.75 22.12
C GLY A 48 1.75 20.24 22.29
N SER A 49 0.92 19.64 23.11
CA SER A 49 0.65 18.21 23.17
C SER A 49 -0.04 17.74 21.87
N GLY A 50 0.63 17.88 20.74
CA GLY A 50 0.28 17.21 19.50
C GLY A 50 0.82 15.79 19.61
N GLU A 51 -0.03 14.80 19.81
CA GLU A 51 0.35 13.42 19.58
C GLU A 51 0.82 13.33 18.13
N GLU A 52 2.02 12.76 17.94
CA GLU A 52 2.58 12.58 16.60
C GLU A 52 1.70 11.57 15.86
N LEU A 53 1.01 12.02 14.81
CA LEU A 53 0.14 11.17 14.00
C LEU A 53 0.97 10.13 13.23
N TYR A 54 0.39 8.98 12.95
CA TYR A 54 1.08 7.87 12.26
C TYR A 54 0.21 7.26 11.16
N ALA A 55 0.86 6.56 10.22
CA ALA A 55 0.19 5.65 9.32
C ALA A 55 -0.06 4.32 10.04
N LEU A 56 -1.30 3.87 10.05
CA LEU A 56 -1.68 2.54 10.51
C LEU A 56 -1.78 1.63 9.29
N ILE A 57 -0.88 0.64 9.17
CA ILE A 57 -0.78 -0.23 8.00
C ILE A 57 -1.19 -1.64 8.37
N TYR A 58 -2.17 -2.20 7.65
CA TYR A 58 -2.58 -3.59 7.83
C TYR A 58 -1.44 -4.54 7.41
N ASN A 59 -1.03 -5.40 8.35
CA ASN A 59 -0.03 -6.46 8.15
C ASN A 59 -0.51 -7.74 8.86
N GLY A 60 -1.72 -8.17 8.50
CA GLY A 60 -2.38 -9.36 9.05
C GLY A 60 -2.25 -10.58 8.14
N PRO A 61 -2.98 -11.67 8.45
CA PRO A 61 -2.80 -12.98 7.82
C PRO A 61 -3.01 -13.02 6.30
N VAL A 62 -3.79 -12.08 5.74
CA VAL A 62 -4.06 -12.02 4.29
C VAL A 62 -3.32 -10.88 3.59
N ALA A 63 -2.44 -10.15 4.28
CA ALA A 63 -1.58 -9.16 3.63
C ALA A 63 -0.57 -9.86 2.70
N ALA A 64 -0.40 -9.35 1.48
CA ALA A 64 0.59 -9.87 0.54
C ALA A 64 2.01 -9.72 1.10
N GLU A 65 2.87 -10.72 0.88
CA GLU A 65 4.24 -10.73 1.39
C GLU A 65 5.03 -9.51 0.87
N GLY A 66 5.61 -8.73 1.77
CA GLY A 66 6.41 -7.54 1.45
C GLY A 66 5.59 -6.27 1.13
N GLY A 67 4.28 -6.39 0.88
CA GLY A 67 3.41 -5.26 0.55
C GLY A 67 3.33 -4.21 1.67
N PRO A 68 2.99 -4.59 2.90
CA PRO A 68 2.94 -3.65 4.03
C PRO A 68 4.27 -2.92 4.26
N GLU A 69 5.41 -3.60 4.12
CA GLU A 69 6.74 -3.04 4.29
C GLU A 69 7.08 -2.05 3.16
N ALA A 70 6.65 -2.32 1.92
CA ALA A 70 6.84 -1.41 0.80
C ALA A 70 6.06 -0.10 1.01
N VAL A 71 4.80 -0.18 1.44
CA VAL A 71 4.00 1.00 1.81
C VAL A 71 4.62 1.76 2.99
N ALA A 72 5.10 1.03 4.02
CA ALA A 72 5.74 1.62 5.18
C ALA A 72 7.00 2.44 4.79
N ALA A 73 7.81 1.92 3.87
CA ALA A 73 8.99 2.62 3.38
C ALA A 73 8.64 3.96 2.72
N VAL A 74 7.52 4.04 1.97
CA VAL A 74 7.05 5.29 1.38
C VAL A 74 6.50 6.25 2.43
N ALA A 75 5.73 5.76 3.41
CA ALA A 75 5.23 6.59 4.52
C ALA A 75 6.37 7.19 5.34
N GLU A 76 7.40 6.39 5.68
CA GLU A 76 8.59 6.85 6.40
C GLU A 76 9.42 7.86 5.58
N GLN A 77 9.47 7.72 4.26
CA GLN A 77 10.16 8.68 3.37
C GLN A 77 9.56 10.09 3.48
N ILE A 78 8.24 10.22 3.65
CA ILE A 78 7.57 11.52 3.86
C ILE A 78 7.56 11.94 5.33
N GLY A 79 8.23 11.20 6.22
CA GLY A 79 8.34 11.52 7.65
C GLY A 79 7.13 11.12 8.48
N LEU A 80 6.25 10.26 7.96
CA LEU A 80 5.08 9.75 8.69
C LEU A 80 5.47 8.46 9.44
N PRO A 81 5.43 8.44 10.79
CA PRO A 81 5.67 7.22 11.56
C PRO A 81 4.70 6.09 11.18
N VAL A 82 5.11 4.84 11.34
CA VAL A 82 4.32 3.68 10.96
C VAL A 82 4.03 2.77 12.15
N ILE A 83 2.80 2.32 12.25
CA ILE A 83 2.37 1.23 13.14
C ILE A 83 1.70 0.16 12.28
N PHE A 84 2.12 -1.10 12.46
CA PHE A 84 1.45 -2.23 11.82
C PHE A 84 0.33 -2.76 12.70
N VAL A 85 -0.82 -3.08 12.08
CA VAL A 85 -1.94 -3.77 12.72
C VAL A 85 -2.19 -5.11 12.04
N ALA A 86 -2.15 -6.19 12.80
CA ALA A 86 -2.41 -7.54 12.30
C ALA A 86 -3.83 -8.05 12.67
N ASP A 87 -4.35 -7.64 13.83
CA ASP A 87 -5.69 -7.99 14.30
C ASP A 87 -6.60 -6.76 14.21
N MET A 88 -7.59 -6.80 13.31
CA MET A 88 -8.54 -5.70 13.13
C MET A 88 -9.38 -5.40 14.36
N ALA A 89 -9.45 -6.31 15.34
CA ALA A 89 -10.09 -6.04 16.62
C ALA A 89 -9.37 -4.94 17.44
N GLU A 90 -8.08 -4.66 17.15
CA GLU A 90 -7.32 -3.57 17.77
C GLU A 90 -7.57 -2.22 17.09
N LEU A 91 -8.21 -2.22 15.90
CA LEU A 91 -8.40 -1.02 15.09
C LEU A 91 -9.10 0.14 15.84
N PRO A 92 -10.18 -0.10 16.64
CA PRO A 92 -10.86 0.99 17.35
C PRO A 92 -9.94 1.80 18.27
N ASP A 93 -9.00 1.14 18.94
CA ASP A 93 -8.05 1.80 19.86
C ASP A 93 -6.91 2.50 19.07
N LEU A 94 -6.47 1.92 17.95
CA LEU A 94 -5.35 2.43 17.16
C LEU A 94 -5.74 3.61 16.26
N LEU A 95 -6.99 3.71 15.84
CA LEU A 95 -7.46 4.83 15.00
C LEU A 95 -7.43 6.18 15.72
N GLU A 96 -7.43 6.22 17.07
CA GLU A 96 -7.44 7.47 17.83
C GLU A 96 -6.20 8.35 17.53
N GLY A 97 -5.03 7.72 17.28
CA GLY A 97 -3.77 8.42 16.96
C GLY A 97 -3.35 8.31 15.49
N ALA A 98 -4.17 7.66 14.63
CA ALA A 98 -3.82 7.50 13.23
C ALA A 98 -4.16 8.74 12.39
N ALA A 99 -3.29 9.08 11.44
CA ALA A 99 -3.61 10.02 10.37
C ALA A 99 -4.32 9.32 9.21
N ILE A 100 -3.94 8.07 8.94
CA ILE A 100 -4.40 7.27 7.82
C ILE A 100 -4.39 5.77 8.19
N LEU A 101 -5.41 5.04 7.75
CA LEU A 101 -5.42 3.58 7.67
C LEU A 101 -5.05 3.16 6.25
N VAL A 102 -4.05 2.28 6.10
CA VAL A 102 -3.67 1.71 4.81
C VAL A 102 -3.90 0.21 4.80
N VAL A 103 -4.60 -0.27 3.77
CA VAL A 103 -4.70 -1.69 3.43
C VAL A 103 -4.07 -1.86 2.05
N GLY A 104 -2.93 -2.53 1.99
CA GLY A 104 -2.19 -2.80 0.76
C GLY A 104 -2.72 -3.98 -0.03
N GLY A 105 -1.86 -4.57 -0.87
CA GLY A 105 -2.14 -5.82 -1.55
C GLY A 105 -2.44 -6.96 -0.58
N THR A 106 -3.28 -7.89 -1.02
CA THR A 106 -3.69 -9.05 -0.21
C THR A 106 -3.53 -10.33 -1.03
N GLU A 107 -3.57 -11.47 -0.33
CA GLU A 107 -3.83 -12.77 -0.96
C GLU A 107 -5.22 -12.76 -1.63
N ASP A 108 -5.48 -13.74 -2.49
CA ASP A 108 -6.71 -13.83 -3.32
C ASP A 108 -8.01 -13.89 -2.50
N ASP A 109 -7.99 -14.45 -1.29
CA ASP A 109 -9.16 -14.61 -0.43
C ASP A 109 -9.30 -13.42 0.53
N LEU A 110 -10.20 -12.50 0.22
CA LEU A 110 -10.52 -11.33 1.04
C LEU A 110 -11.51 -11.62 2.17
N ASP A 111 -12.22 -12.75 2.15
CA ASP A 111 -13.27 -13.05 3.12
C ASP A 111 -12.79 -12.94 4.58
N PRO A 112 -11.60 -13.49 4.97
CA PRO A 112 -11.14 -13.39 6.36
C PRO A 112 -10.90 -11.95 6.81
N LEU A 113 -10.43 -11.07 5.91
CA LEU A 113 -10.25 -9.66 6.22
C LEU A 113 -11.59 -8.93 6.28
N TYR A 114 -12.47 -9.13 5.31
CA TYR A 114 -13.81 -8.55 5.31
C TYR A 114 -14.62 -8.93 6.56
N GLU A 115 -14.62 -10.22 6.95
CA GLU A 115 -15.29 -10.70 8.15
C GLU A 115 -14.71 -10.11 9.45
N SER A 116 -13.46 -9.66 9.45
CA SER A 116 -12.83 -9.01 10.61
C SER A 116 -13.34 -7.58 10.85
N PHE A 117 -13.96 -6.95 9.85
CA PHE A 117 -14.66 -5.67 9.98
C PHE A 117 -16.03 -5.88 10.67
N THR A 118 -16.00 -6.30 11.91
CA THR A 118 -17.20 -6.43 12.75
C THR A 118 -17.96 -5.10 12.83
N PRO A 119 -19.25 -5.09 13.25
CA PRO A 119 -19.98 -3.84 13.43
C PRO A 119 -19.30 -2.82 14.35
N GLU A 120 -18.50 -3.28 15.32
CA GLU A 120 -17.73 -2.41 16.21
C GLU A 120 -16.54 -1.76 15.47
N VAL A 121 -15.80 -2.55 14.71
CA VAL A 121 -14.66 -2.09 13.88
C VAL A 121 -15.16 -1.12 12.80
N MET A 122 -16.26 -1.46 12.13
CA MET A 122 -16.88 -0.58 11.12
C MET A 122 -17.36 0.75 11.73
N ALA A 123 -17.96 0.74 12.92
CA ALA A 123 -18.38 1.98 13.59
C ALA A 123 -17.19 2.87 13.97
N ALA A 124 -16.06 2.28 14.36
CA ALA A 124 -14.83 3.02 14.64
C ALA A 124 -14.23 3.62 13.36
N LEU A 125 -14.15 2.83 12.27
CA LEU A 125 -13.69 3.29 10.97
C LEU A 125 -14.57 4.41 10.40
N ASP A 126 -15.90 4.26 10.44
CA ASP A 126 -16.86 5.30 10.02
C ASP A 126 -16.66 6.60 10.82
N THR A 127 -16.50 6.49 12.14
CA THR A 127 -16.23 7.64 13.01
C THR A 127 -14.90 8.31 12.64
N PHE A 128 -13.83 7.52 12.44
CA PHE A 128 -12.51 8.01 12.06
C PHE A 128 -12.57 8.77 10.73
N LEU A 129 -13.13 8.17 9.69
CA LEU A 129 -13.22 8.78 8.37
C LEU A 129 -14.14 10.01 8.38
N SER A 130 -15.31 9.93 9.02
CA SER A 130 -16.26 11.04 9.09
C SER A 130 -15.69 12.28 9.80
N ASN A 131 -14.72 12.10 10.69
CA ASN A 131 -14.05 13.17 11.45
C ASN A 131 -12.70 13.61 10.85
N GLY A 132 -12.43 13.31 9.59
CA GLY A 132 -11.25 13.80 8.91
C GLY A 132 -10.11 12.78 8.80
N GLY A 133 -10.29 11.54 9.24
CA GLY A 133 -9.36 10.44 8.99
C GLY A 133 -9.24 10.08 7.52
N ARG A 134 -8.23 9.33 7.16
CA ARG A 134 -7.93 8.93 5.78
C ARG A 134 -7.88 7.41 5.66
N TYR A 135 -8.27 6.90 4.50
CA TYR A 135 -8.07 5.51 4.11
C TYR A 135 -7.35 5.47 2.76
N LEU A 136 -6.40 4.54 2.63
CA LEU A 136 -5.77 4.19 1.36
C LEU A 136 -5.89 2.68 1.16
N GLY A 137 -6.54 2.27 0.06
CA GLY A 137 -6.59 0.88 -0.38
C GLY A 137 -5.77 0.67 -1.64
N ILE A 138 -4.84 -0.28 -1.64
CA ILE A 138 -4.06 -0.64 -2.84
C ILE A 138 -4.37 -2.09 -3.19
N CYS A 139 -4.66 -2.38 -4.45
CA CYS A 139 -5.00 -3.71 -4.95
C CYS A 139 -6.13 -4.35 -4.12
N GLY A 140 -5.87 -5.39 -3.32
CA GLY A 140 -6.85 -6.00 -2.42
C GLY A 140 -7.54 -5.03 -1.48
N GLY A 141 -6.79 -4.02 -0.95
CA GLY A 141 -7.36 -2.93 -0.16
C GLY A 141 -8.31 -2.03 -0.94
N GLY A 142 -8.10 -1.91 -2.26
CA GLY A 142 -9.00 -1.21 -3.17
C GLY A 142 -10.31 -1.97 -3.40
N PHE A 143 -10.24 -3.29 -3.63
CA PHE A 143 -11.42 -4.16 -3.67
C PHE A 143 -12.22 -4.06 -2.38
N LEU A 144 -11.55 -4.17 -1.24
CA LEU A 144 -12.17 -4.11 0.09
C LEU A 144 -12.94 -2.79 0.32
N ALA A 145 -12.42 -1.67 -0.17
CA ALA A 145 -13.03 -0.34 0.00
C ALA A 145 -14.23 -0.09 -0.92
N SER A 146 -14.37 -0.85 -2.02
CA SER A 146 -15.47 -0.72 -2.98
C SER A 146 -16.82 -1.10 -2.39
N THR A 147 -17.90 -0.89 -3.14
CA THR A 147 -19.21 -1.46 -2.80
C THR A 147 -19.26 -2.97 -3.00
N GLY A 148 -18.34 -3.52 -3.80
CA GLY A 148 -18.24 -4.93 -4.15
C GLY A 148 -18.22 -5.16 -5.65
N TRP A 149 -18.48 -6.39 -6.06
CA TRP A 149 -18.45 -6.81 -7.47
C TRP A 149 -19.48 -7.90 -7.78
N TYR A 150 -19.72 -8.14 -9.08
CA TYR A 150 -20.54 -9.23 -9.54
C TYR A 150 -19.68 -10.43 -9.92
N GLU A 151 -20.01 -11.60 -9.36
CA GLU A 151 -19.46 -12.87 -9.76
C GLU A 151 -19.95 -13.30 -11.14
N THR A 152 -19.27 -14.26 -11.76
CA THR A 152 -19.62 -14.80 -13.08
C THR A 152 -21.02 -15.44 -13.14
N ASP A 153 -21.58 -15.86 -12.01
CA ASP A 153 -22.92 -16.41 -11.89
C ASP A 153 -23.99 -15.32 -11.66
N GLY A 154 -23.58 -14.04 -11.55
CA GLY A 154 -24.41 -12.87 -11.34
C GLY A 154 -24.77 -12.61 -9.89
N SER A 155 -24.19 -13.33 -8.93
CA SER A 155 -24.27 -12.95 -7.49
C SER A 155 -23.41 -11.73 -7.21
N PHE A 156 -23.85 -10.86 -6.29
CA PHE A 156 -23.08 -9.71 -5.86
C PHE A 156 -22.34 -10.02 -4.56
N VAL A 157 -21.04 -9.78 -4.55
CA VAL A 157 -20.18 -9.87 -3.36
C VAL A 157 -20.08 -8.46 -2.78
N GLU A 158 -20.65 -8.24 -1.60
CA GLU A 158 -20.63 -6.94 -0.91
C GLU A 158 -19.30 -6.74 -0.19
N MET A 159 -18.75 -5.50 -0.28
CA MET A 159 -17.56 -5.07 0.44
C MET A 159 -17.87 -3.90 1.37
N LEU A 160 -16.86 -3.18 1.88
CA LEU A 160 -17.05 -2.17 2.94
C LEU A 160 -17.84 -0.93 2.48
N GLY A 161 -17.91 -0.63 1.19
CA GLY A 161 -18.65 0.52 0.65
C GLY A 161 -18.09 1.87 1.10
N LEU A 162 -16.76 1.98 1.25
CA LEU A 162 -16.09 3.22 1.63
C LEU A 162 -16.01 4.22 0.46
N ILE A 163 -16.11 3.75 -0.77
CA ILE A 163 -16.18 4.55 -2.00
C ILE A 163 -17.47 4.23 -2.76
N PRO A 164 -18.03 5.17 -3.53
CA PRO A 164 -19.26 4.95 -4.33
C PRO A 164 -18.93 4.29 -5.68
N ALA A 165 -18.13 3.23 -5.68
CA ALA A 165 -17.71 2.52 -6.88
C ALA A 165 -17.78 1.00 -6.66
N GLU A 166 -18.24 0.29 -7.69
CA GLU A 166 -18.01 -1.14 -7.83
C GLU A 166 -16.57 -1.38 -8.27
N SER A 167 -16.08 -2.60 -8.09
CA SER A 167 -14.76 -3.01 -8.54
C SER A 167 -14.87 -4.32 -9.35
N THR A 168 -14.01 -4.47 -10.35
CA THR A 168 -13.84 -5.72 -11.10
C THR A 168 -12.36 -5.91 -11.38
N ASP A 169 -11.93 -7.12 -11.69
CA ASP A 169 -10.55 -7.36 -12.11
C ASP A 169 -10.26 -6.60 -13.41
N TYR A 170 -9.14 -5.89 -13.44
CA TYR A 170 -8.69 -5.21 -14.66
C TYR A 170 -8.32 -6.20 -15.76
N ASP A 171 -7.60 -7.27 -15.42
CA ASP A 171 -7.23 -8.34 -16.33
C ASP A 171 -7.69 -9.71 -15.79
N TYR A 172 -8.95 -10.01 -15.98
CA TYR A 172 -9.59 -11.23 -15.50
C TYR A 172 -8.99 -12.53 -16.05
N GLU A 173 -8.25 -12.46 -17.17
CA GLU A 173 -7.65 -13.64 -17.82
C GLU A 173 -6.21 -13.91 -17.33
N ASN A 174 -5.58 -12.94 -16.66
CA ASN A 174 -4.18 -13.02 -16.24
C ASN A 174 -3.97 -12.42 -14.85
N ASP A 175 -3.74 -13.27 -13.87
CA ASP A 175 -3.42 -12.94 -12.47
C ASP A 175 -1.91 -12.97 -12.16
N GLU A 176 -1.07 -13.23 -13.19
CA GLU A 176 0.39 -13.22 -13.05
C GLU A 176 0.95 -11.79 -12.97
N PRO A 177 2.10 -11.60 -12.30
CA PRO A 177 2.76 -10.29 -12.22
C PRO A 177 3.09 -9.71 -13.61
N GLN A 178 2.71 -8.45 -13.83
CA GLN A 178 2.96 -7.74 -15.09
C GLN A 178 3.18 -6.24 -14.87
N ILE A 179 3.76 -5.56 -15.86
CA ILE A 179 3.84 -4.10 -15.89
C ILE A 179 2.74 -3.57 -16.79
N VAL A 180 1.83 -2.79 -16.22
CA VAL A 180 0.73 -2.14 -16.94
C VAL A 180 1.02 -0.65 -17.16
N THR A 181 0.45 -0.11 -18.23
CA THR A 181 0.52 1.32 -18.51
C THR A 181 -0.61 2.05 -17.79
N VAL A 182 -0.26 3.04 -16.98
CA VAL A 182 -1.22 3.85 -16.22
C VAL A 182 -1.02 5.33 -16.57
N GLU A 183 -2.11 6.03 -16.91
CA GLU A 183 -2.12 7.49 -17.00
C GLU A 183 -2.46 8.05 -15.61
N TRP A 184 -1.47 8.65 -14.94
CA TRP A 184 -1.60 9.25 -13.61
C TRP A 184 -1.51 10.77 -13.72
N LEU A 185 -2.60 11.47 -13.40
CA LEU A 185 -2.71 12.94 -13.53
C LEU A 185 -2.29 13.48 -14.91
N GLY A 186 -2.53 12.69 -15.97
CA GLY A 186 -2.24 13.06 -17.36
C GLY A 186 -0.83 12.69 -17.86
N GLU A 187 -0.01 12.08 -17.03
CA GLU A 187 1.31 11.55 -17.40
C GLU A 187 1.30 10.02 -17.35
N THR A 188 2.07 9.38 -18.22
CA THR A 188 2.06 7.91 -18.39
C THR A 188 3.21 7.25 -17.63
N TYR A 189 2.87 6.19 -16.86
CA TYR A 189 3.80 5.45 -16.00
C TYR A 189 3.67 3.94 -16.21
N PRO A 190 4.77 3.18 -16.21
CA PRO A 190 4.76 1.73 -16.11
C PRO A 190 4.64 1.34 -14.62
N MET A 191 3.53 0.72 -14.23
CA MET A 191 3.30 0.30 -12.85
C MET A 191 3.24 -1.22 -12.73
N TYR A 192 3.77 -1.74 -11.63
CA TYR A 192 3.56 -3.14 -11.27
C TYR A 192 2.08 -3.40 -11.01
N PHE A 193 1.62 -4.54 -11.50
CA PHE A 193 0.23 -4.97 -11.40
C PHE A 193 0.15 -6.48 -11.21
N GLN A 194 -0.72 -6.92 -10.33
CA GLN A 194 -1.09 -8.33 -10.17
C GLN A 194 -2.53 -8.40 -9.66
N ALA A 195 -3.45 -8.87 -10.49
CA ALA A 195 -4.86 -9.10 -10.15
C ALA A 195 -5.56 -7.92 -9.42
N GLY A 196 -5.21 -6.67 -9.76
CA GLY A 196 -5.77 -5.48 -9.11
C GLY A 196 -7.10 -5.02 -9.73
N PRO A 197 -7.88 -4.17 -9.02
CA PRO A 197 -9.16 -3.69 -9.50
C PRO A 197 -9.08 -2.61 -10.57
N VAL A 198 -10.10 -2.59 -11.42
CA VAL A 198 -10.62 -1.40 -12.09
C VAL A 198 -11.89 -0.96 -11.37
N PHE A 199 -12.08 0.35 -11.20
CA PHE A 199 -13.23 0.90 -10.49
C PHE A 199 -14.28 1.43 -11.46
N GLU A 200 -15.56 1.18 -11.14
CA GLU A 200 -16.70 1.62 -11.94
C GLU A 200 -17.65 2.48 -11.08
N LEU A 201 -17.79 3.75 -11.43
CA LEU A 201 -18.76 4.66 -10.79
C LEU A 201 -20.12 4.47 -11.43
N ALA A 202 -21.18 4.38 -10.64
CA ALA A 202 -22.53 4.43 -11.16
C ALA A 202 -22.85 5.85 -11.67
N GLU A 203 -23.74 5.96 -12.66
CA GLU A 203 -24.18 7.26 -13.20
C GLU A 203 -24.81 8.14 -12.09
N GLY A 204 -24.18 9.26 -11.81
CA GLY A 204 -24.61 10.23 -10.78
C GLY A 204 -23.84 10.14 -9.46
N ASP A 205 -22.93 9.19 -9.31
CA ASP A 205 -22.11 9.01 -8.10
C ASP A 205 -20.73 9.70 -8.20
N GLU A 206 -20.53 10.57 -9.20
CA GLU A 206 -19.27 11.30 -9.39
C GLU A 206 -19.07 12.43 -8.35
N ALA A 207 -20.11 12.77 -7.59
CA ALA A 207 -20.05 13.88 -6.64
C ALA A 207 -19.08 13.56 -5.48
N GLY A 208 -18.03 14.39 -5.35
CA GLY A 208 -16.99 14.20 -4.32
C GLY A 208 -15.95 13.13 -4.67
N VAL A 209 -15.94 12.67 -5.93
CA VAL A 209 -14.92 11.75 -6.44
C VAL A 209 -13.99 12.49 -7.40
N GLU A 210 -12.70 12.29 -7.21
CA GLU A 210 -11.62 12.71 -8.11
C GLU A 210 -10.92 11.49 -8.68
N VAL A 211 -10.90 11.35 -10.02
CA VAL A 211 -10.16 10.28 -10.68
C VAL A 211 -8.71 10.71 -10.81
N VAL A 212 -7.80 9.94 -10.20
CA VAL A 212 -6.36 10.19 -10.17
C VAL A 212 -5.64 9.50 -11.33
N ALA A 213 -6.10 8.28 -11.68
CA ALA A 213 -5.45 7.50 -12.73
C ALA A 213 -6.42 6.66 -13.55
N TYR A 214 -6.00 6.40 -14.80
CA TYR A 214 -6.68 5.50 -15.73
C TYR A 214 -5.73 4.42 -16.24
N TYR A 215 -6.23 3.23 -16.44
CA TYR A 215 -5.57 2.20 -17.24
C TYR A 215 -5.59 2.56 -18.73
N ASP A 216 -4.79 1.89 -19.53
CA ASP A 216 -4.69 2.12 -20.99
C ASP A 216 -5.99 1.84 -21.75
N ASN A 217 -6.89 1.00 -21.19
CA ASN A 217 -8.22 0.73 -21.71
C ASN A 217 -9.26 1.81 -21.33
N GLY A 218 -8.87 2.82 -20.54
CA GLY A 218 -9.71 3.91 -20.05
C GLY A 218 -10.49 3.58 -18.77
N GLY A 219 -10.30 2.41 -18.18
CA GLY A 219 -10.85 2.06 -16.87
C GLY A 219 -10.18 2.86 -15.75
N ILE A 220 -10.92 3.17 -14.67
CA ILE A 220 -10.38 3.93 -13.54
C ILE A 220 -9.41 3.04 -12.76
N ALA A 221 -8.14 3.46 -12.71
CA ALA A 221 -7.07 2.78 -12.00
C ALA A 221 -6.87 3.29 -10.57
N ALA A 222 -7.18 4.58 -10.33
CA ALA A 222 -7.12 5.17 -9.00
C ALA A 222 -8.10 6.33 -8.88
N LEU A 223 -8.70 6.48 -7.71
CA LEU A 223 -9.58 7.58 -7.37
C LEU A 223 -9.46 7.99 -5.90
N VAL A 224 -9.87 9.20 -5.60
CA VAL A 224 -10.08 9.72 -4.24
C VAL A 224 -11.55 10.12 -4.09
N SER A 225 -12.18 9.66 -3.03
CA SER A 225 -13.57 9.99 -2.67
C SER A 225 -13.64 10.69 -1.34
N SER A 226 -14.52 11.69 -1.22
CA SER A 226 -14.84 12.31 0.06
C SER A 226 -15.62 11.34 0.95
N TYR A 227 -15.33 11.32 2.26
CA TYR A 227 -16.06 10.55 3.27
C TYR A 227 -16.26 11.40 4.53
N GLY A 228 -17.40 12.04 4.69
CA GLY A 228 -17.59 13.05 5.74
C GLY A 228 -16.58 14.19 5.60
N ASP A 229 -15.78 14.46 6.65
CA ASP A 229 -14.69 15.42 6.61
C ASP A 229 -13.36 14.77 6.16
N GLY A 230 -13.33 13.44 5.98
CA GLY A 230 -12.18 12.66 5.55
C GLY A 230 -12.17 12.31 4.07
N LYS A 231 -11.22 11.47 3.69
CA LYS A 231 -11.02 11.01 2.30
C LYS A 231 -10.69 9.52 2.25
N VAL A 232 -11.14 8.87 1.21
CA VAL A 232 -10.79 7.48 0.88
C VAL A 232 -10.14 7.47 -0.49
N ALA A 233 -8.90 7.00 -0.58
CA ALA A 233 -8.19 6.77 -1.83
C ALA A 233 -8.11 5.28 -2.12
N VAL A 234 -8.24 4.91 -3.40
CA VAL A 234 -8.06 3.54 -3.87
C VAL A 234 -7.21 3.50 -5.13
N ILE A 235 -6.37 2.48 -5.24
CA ILE A 235 -5.42 2.27 -6.34
C ILE A 235 -5.47 0.79 -6.74
N GLY A 236 -5.62 0.50 -8.02
CA GLY A 236 -5.61 -0.87 -8.53
C GLY A 236 -4.19 -1.45 -8.67
N PRO A 237 -3.27 -0.78 -9.40
CA PRO A 237 -1.86 -1.20 -9.50
C PRO A 237 -1.07 -0.87 -8.23
N HIS A 238 0.23 -1.21 -8.21
CA HIS A 238 1.11 -1.08 -7.05
C HIS A 238 2.17 0.01 -7.25
N PRO A 239 1.89 1.29 -6.92
CA PRO A 239 2.90 2.34 -7.00
C PRO A 239 4.01 2.20 -5.95
N GLU A 240 3.80 1.41 -4.89
CA GLU A 240 4.77 1.09 -3.84
C GLU A 240 5.81 0.05 -4.27
N ALA A 241 5.61 -0.65 -5.39
CA ALA A 241 6.49 -1.72 -5.84
C ALA A 241 7.94 -1.25 -6.00
N ASP A 242 8.88 -2.10 -5.60
CA ASP A 242 10.30 -1.90 -5.76
C ASP A 242 10.89 -2.72 -6.93
N GLU A 243 12.21 -2.60 -7.15
CA GLU A 243 12.90 -3.28 -8.25
C GLU A 243 12.76 -4.81 -8.17
N SER A 244 12.65 -5.40 -6.96
CA SER A 244 12.56 -6.85 -6.81
C SER A 244 11.25 -7.42 -7.33
N TRP A 245 10.16 -6.66 -7.25
CA TRP A 245 8.86 -7.06 -7.78
C TRP A 245 8.88 -7.05 -9.32
N SER A 246 9.55 -6.08 -9.93
CA SER A 246 9.62 -5.96 -11.38
C SER A 246 10.43 -7.08 -12.04
N GLU A 247 11.39 -7.69 -11.33
CA GLU A 247 12.21 -8.79 -11.85
C GLU A 247 11.38 -10.05 -12.19
N GLU A 248 10.25 -10.24 -11.52
CA GLU A 248 9.34 -11.38 -11.73
C GLU A 248 8.15 -11.05 -12.63
N ALA A 249 7.95 -9.76 -12.99
CA ALA A 249 6.83 -9.30 -13.77
C ALA A 249 7.07 -9.37 -15.28
N GLU A 250 6.03 -9.71 -16.06
CA GLU A 250 6.06 -9.55 -17.52
C GLU A 250 6.20 -8.05 -17.87
N GLY A 251 7.18 -7.69 -18.71
CA GLY A 251 7.50 -6.30 -19.05
C GLY A 251 8.36 -5.58 -18.02
N GLY A 252 8.92 -6.29 -17.03
CA GLY A 252 9.71 -5.70 -15.95
C GLY A 252 10.92 -4.90 -16.39
N GLU A 253 11.46 -5.15 -17.59
CA GLU A 253 12.54 -4.34 -18.17
C GLU A 253 12.12 -2.90 -18.54
N GLU A 254 10.84 -2.61 -18.64
CA GLU A 254 10.29 -1.28 -18.91
C GLU A 254 9.95 -0.53 -17.62
N TRP A 255 9.97 -1.22 -16.48
CA TRP A 255 9.60 -0.66 -15.19
C TRP A 255 10.66 0.31 -14.64
N TYR A 256 10.19 1.30 -13.94
CA TYR A 256 10.98 2.14 -13.02
C TYR A 256 10.11 2.51 -11.81
N SER A 257 10.74 2.86 -10.68
CA SER A 257 10.03 3.14 -9.43
C SER A 257 8.99 4.26 -9.61
N THR A 258 7.79 4.01 -9.09
CA THR A 258 6.67 4.95 -9.03
C THR A 258 6.33 5.35 -7.59
N THR A 259 7.20 5.04 -6.62
CA THR A 259 7.00 5.35 -5.19
C THR A 259 6.81 6.85 -4.92
N ASP A 260 7.39 7.73 -5.75
CA ASP A 260 7.19 9.18 -5.65
C ASP A 260 5.72 9.58 -5.92
N LEU A 261 4.98 8.82 -6.73
CA LEU A 261 3.55 9.06 -6.97
C LEU A 261 2.72 8.72 -5.73
N LEU A 262 3.03 7.59 -5.09
CA LEU A 262 2.40 7.22 -3.83
C LEU A 262 2.74 8.22 -2.71
N ALA A 263 4.00 8.64 -2.61
CA ALA A 263 4.43 9.67 -1.66
C ALA A 263 3.63 10.97 -1.84
N ALA A 264 3.53 11.47 -3.08
CA ALA A 264 2.77 12.66 -3.40
C ALA A 264 1.27 12.52 -3.07
N LEU A 265 0.66 11.36 -3.36
CA LEU A 265 -0.74 11.10 -3.01
C LEU A 265 -0.94 11.06 -1.48
N LEU A 266 -0.02 10.43 -0.74
CA LEU A 266 -0.08 10.43 0.73
C LEU A 266 0.04 11.85 1.30
N GLU A 267 0.98 12.67 0.82
CA GLU A 267 1.13 14.07 1.22
C GLU A 267 -0.14 14.88 0.92
N GLU A 268 -0.78 14.66 -0.25
CA GLU A 268 -2.03 15.32 -0.61
C GLU A 268 -3.21 14.87 0.28
N LEU A 269 -3.35 13.58 0.53
CA LEU A 269 -4.38 13.04 1.42
C LEU A 269 -4.25 13.61 2.84
N LEU A 270 -3.02 13.79 3.32
CA LEU A 270 -2.73 14.29 4.67
C LEU A 270 -2.74 15.82 4.77
N SER A 271 -2.79 16.53 3.63
CA SER A 271 -2.95 17.99 3.63
C SER A 271 -4.36 18.39 4.10
N GLU A 272 -4.46 19.55 4.79
CA GLU A 272 -5.73 20.09 5.28
C GLU A 272 -6.70 20.47 4.14
#